data_284a9f08fb6925a211b2117b925ae20e
#
_entry.id   284a9f08fb6925a211b2117b925ae20e
#
_cell.length_a   1.000
_cell.length_b   1.000
_cell.length_c   1.000
_cell.angle_alpha   90.00
_cell.angle_beta   90.00
_cell.angle_gamma   90.00
#
_symmetry.space_group_name_H-M   'P 1'
#
loop_
_entity.id
_entity.type
_entity.pdbx_description
1 polymer ?
#
loop_
_entity_poly.entity_id
_entity_poly.type
_entity_poly.pdbx_seq_one_letter_code
_entity_poly.pdbx_strand_id
1 'polypeptide(L)'
;EMAILYAAKKQSQTSACFTVMTGRRRIGKTALLLESVKDTRFVYIFVARKSEVLLCAQYQPVIQETLGIRIYGEIREFAQLFELLMQHSQKENFTLIIDEFQEFLYINPSIVSDIQRIWDQYHATSKINFIVCGSVYSMMKRIFEDRKEPLYGRLTARISLHPFTTTVIKEILADHAPQFTSEDLLCLYLLTGGVAKYITLLMEAKAFNKTAMIDYALSEGSPFLTEGKDMLISEFGKDYANYFSILSLIAEGKTTQREIDSIINKNTGSYLANLEDEYSLIKKVKPMFAKPNSRATRYCLQDNFLRFWFRFIFPNNAVLEMGKNHLLIEYVEKNYE
;
A
#
# COMPACT_ATOMS: atom_id res chain seq x y z
N GLU A 1 11.51 5.37 -9.21
CA GLU A 1 10.83 6.20 -8.21
C GLU A 1 11.77 7.22 -7.58
N MET A 2 13.00 6.83 -7.14
CA MET A 2 13.98 7.76 -6.56
C MET A 2 14.28 8.96 -7.46
N ALA A 3 14.41 8.76 -8.78
CA ALA A 3 14.64 9.85 -9.72
C ALA A 3 13.52 10.91 -9.71
N ILE A 4 12.26 10.49 -9.56
CA ILE A 4 11.11 11.40 -9.46
C ILE A 4 11.16 12.19 -8.14
N LEU A 5 11.47 11.52 -7.02
CA LEU A 5 11.61 12.18 -5.72
C LEU A 5 12.74 13.21 -5.71
N TYR A 6 13.89 12.88 -6.30
CA TYR A 6 15.00 13.82 -6.43
C TYR A 6 14.68 14.99 -7.38
N ALA A 7 13.95 14.74 -8.49
CA ALA A 7 13.52 15.81 -9.37
C ALA A 7 12.54 16.77 -8.67
N ALA A 8 11.53 16.24 -7.94
CA ALA A 8 10.60 17.04 -7.15
C ALA A 8 11.33 17.85 -6.06
N LYS A 9 12.28 17.22 -5.34
CA LYS A 9 13.11 17.90 -4.34
C LYS A 9 13.96 19.03 -4.94
N LYS A 10 14.55 18.84 -6.11
CA LYS A 10 15.30 19.87 -6.81
C LYS A 10 14.40 21.02 -7.27
N GLN A 11 13.26 20.69 -7.85
CA GLN A 11 12.28 21.70 -8.29
C GLN A 11 11.73 22.51 -7.11
N SER A 12 11.53 21.90 -5.95
CA SER A 12 10.99 22.58 -4.77
C SER A 12 11.88 23.69 -4.23
N GLN A 13 13.13 23.76 -4.64
CA GLN A 13 14.01 24.90 -4.31
C GLN A 13 13.55 26.23 -4.94
N THR A 14 12.77 26.16 -6.01
CA THR A 14 12.28 27.35 -6.75
C THR A 14 10.77 27.50 -6.72
N SER A 15 10.02 26.40 -6.65
CA SER A 15 8.56 26.39 -6.69
C SER A 15 8.01 25.18 -5.91
N ALA A 16 6.88 25.34 -5.23
CA ALA A 16 6.26 24.26 -4.49
C ALA A 16 5.99 23.02 -5.37
N CYS A 17 6.28 21.85 -4.84
CA CYS A 17 5.98 20.56 -5.46
C CYS A 17 5.03 19.77 -4.57
N PHE A 18 3.99 19.17 -5.16
CA PHE A 18 3.07 18.28 -4.47
C PHE A 18 3.13 16.89 -5.09
N THR A 19 3.67 15.95 -4.36
CA THR A 19 3.84 14.56 -4.81
C THR A 19 2.94 13.64 -4.01
N VAL A 20 2.19 12.76 -4.68
CA VAL A 20 1.50 11.64 -4.05
C VAL A 20 2.26 10.35 -4.31
N MET A 21 2.46 9.55 -3.26
CA MET A 21 2.99 8.20 -3.37
C MET A 21 1.92 7.21 -2.91
N THR A 22 1.50 6.35 -3.82
CA THR A 22 0.58 5.25 -3.55
C THR A 22 1.29 3.93 -3.69
N GLY A 23 0.74 2.90 -3.11
CA GLY A 23 1.27 1.55 -3.21
C GLY A 23 0.78 0.71 -2.05
N ARG A 24 0.76 -0.57 -2.26
CA ARG A 24 0.31 -1.55 -1.29
C ARG A 24 1.01 -1.39 0.07
N ARG A 25 0.34 -1.80 1.14
CA ARG A 25 0.95 -1.90 2.47
C ARG A 25 2.22 -2.76 2.43
N ARG A 26 3.23 -2.38 3.20
CA ARG A 26 4.53 -3.12 3.33
C ARG A 26 5.41 -3.17 2.08
N ILE A 27 5.08 -2.42 1.03
CA ILE A 27 5.86 -2.36 -0.21
C ILE A 27 7.15 -1.54 -0.11
N GLY A 28 7.33 -0.78 0.99
CA GLY A 28 8.53 0.02 1.23
C GLY A 28 8.36 1.52 1.01
N LYS A 29 7.12 2.07 0.95
CA LYS A 29 6.88 3.52 0.75
C LYS A 29 7.65 4.40 1.72
N THR A 30 7.48 4.18 3.02
CA THR A 30 8.13 4.98 4.08
C THR A 30 9.64 4.89 4.01
N ALA A 31 10.20 3.69 3.78
CA ALA A 31 11.64 3.51 3.65
C ALA A 31 12.20 4.29 2.44
N LEU A 32 11.52 4.23 1.28
CA LEU A 32 11.91 4.96 0.08
C LEU A 32 11.83 6.48 0.30
N LEU A 33 10.79 6.97 0.97
CA LEU A 33 10.66 8.39 1.28
C LEU A 33 11.75 8.87 2.22
N LEU A 34 12.00 8.18 3.33
CA LEU A 34 13.05 8.55 4.29
C LEU A 34 14.44 8.54 3.65
N GLU A 35 14.73 7.53 2.81
CA GLU A 35 15.99 7.49 2.06
C GLU A 35 16.14 8.69 1.11
N SER A 36 15.05 9.13 0.46
CA SER A 36 15.11 10.27 -0.48
C SER A 36 15.40 11.62 0.19
N VAL A 37 15.18 11.74 1.50
CA VAL A 37 15.30 13.02 2.24
C VAL A 37 16.37 12.99 3.34
N LYS A 38 17.11 11.89 3.52
CA LYS A 38 18.08 11.68 4.62
C LYS A 38 19.10 12.81 4.77
N ASP A 39 19.49 13.46 3.66
CA ASP A 39 20.50 14.52 3.64
C ASP A 39 19.89 15.93 3.60
N THR A 40 18.61 16.08 3.95
CA THR A 40 17.90 17.36 3.88
C THR A 40 17.02 17.58 5.11
N ARG A 41 16.64 18.83 5.33
CA ARG A 41 15.65 19.18 6.36
C ARG A 41 14.27 18.69 5.95
N PHE A 42 13.65 17.86 6.77
CA PHE A 42 12.30 17.34 6.51
C PHE A 42 11.47 17.21 7.78
N VAL A 43 10.18 17.44 7.66
CA VAL A 43 9.17 17.18 8.68
C VAL A 43 8.43 15.91 8.26
N TYR A 44 8.41 14.89 9.12
CA TYR A 44 7.66 13.66 8.90
C TYR A 44 6.49 13.61 9.86
N ILE A 45 5.30 13.44 9.33
CA ILE A 45 4.04 13.34 10.04
C ILE A 45 3.37 12.00 9.69
N PHE A 46 3.08 11.20 10.72
CA PHE A 46 2.28 9.99 10.59
C PHE A 46 0.87 10.26 11.11
N VAL A 47 -0.14 10.03 10.26
CA VAL A 47 -1.55 10.29 10.62
C VAL A 47 -2.13 9.05 11.30
N ALA A 48 -2.15 9.04 12.62
CA ALA A 48 -2.80 8.01 13.42
C ALA A 48 -4.29 8.33 13.62
N ARG A 49 -5.13 7.32 13.84
CA ARG A 49 -6.56 7.49 14.16
C ARG A 49 -6.72 8.05 15.58
N LYS A 50 -6.55 9.35 15.73
CA LYS A 50 -6.74 10.13 16.95
C LYS A 50 -7.55 11.38 16.62
N SER A 51 -8.02 12.09 17.65
CA SER A 51 -8.65 13.41 17.40
C SER A 51 -7.63 14.38 16.80
N GLU A 52 -8.10 15.29 15.96
CA GLU A 52 -7.27 16.30 15.29
C GLU A 52 -6.45 17.12 16.27
N VAL A 53 -7.04 17.51 17.41
CA VAL A 53 -6.36 18.26 18.48
C VAL A 53 -5.15 17.50 19.02
N LEU A 54 -5.29 16.19 19.27
CA LEU A 54 -4.18 15.37 19.76
C LEU A 54 -3.08 15.19 18.72
N LEU A 55 -3.44 15.10 17.45
CA LEU A 55 -2.46 15.04 16.36
C LEU A 55 -1.70 16.37 16.25
N CYS A 56 -2.39 17.50 16.29
CA CYS A 56 -1.75 18.81 16.27
C CYS A 56 -0.80 19.00 17.45
N ALA A 57 -1.20 18.60 18.66
CA ALA A 57 -0.34 18.64 19.84
C ALA A 57 0.92 17.77 19.70
N GLN A 58 0.85 16.65 18.97
CA GLN A 58 2.01 15.79 18.69
C GLN A 58 2.92 16.36 17.60
N TYR A 59 2.34 17.01 16.57
CA TYR A 59 3.11 17.54 15.44
C TYR A 59 3.81 18.86 15.76
N GLN A 60 3.20 19.69 16.59
CA GLN A 60 3.71 21.02 16.92
C GLN A 60 5.17 20.99 17.43
N PRO A 61 5.57 20.18 18.45
CA PRO A 61 6.96 20.12 18.89
C PRO A 61 7.92 19.61 17.82
N VAL A 62 7.52 18.60 17.03
CA VAL A 62 8.32 18.07 15.92
C VAL A 62 8.60 19.16 14.87
N ILE A 63 7.60 19.94 14.51
CA ILE A 63 7.73 21.04 13.55
C ILE A 63 8.64 22.14 14.13
N GLN A 64 8.46 22.52 15.41
CA GLN A 64 9.28 23.53 16.06
C GLN A 64 10.76 23.12 16.11
N GLU A 65 11.05 21.88 16.51
CA GLU A 65 12.42 21.36 16.61
C GLU A 65 13.06 21.25 15.21
N THR A 66 12.34 20.66 14.25
CA THR A 66 12.90 20.41 12.92
C THR A 66 13.16 21.69 12.14
N LEU A 67 12.24 22.67 12.19
CA LEU A 67 12.32 23.89 11.41
C LEU A 67 12.95 25.06 12.19
N GLY A 68 13.18 24.93 13.49
CA GLY A 68 13.73 25.99 14.34
C GLY A 68 12.75 27.18 14.50
N ILE A 69 11.46 26.95 14.34
CA ILE A 69 10.42 28.00 14.46
C ILE A 69 9.75 27.98 15.82
N ARG A 70 9.27 29.14 16.26
CA ARG A 70 8.48 29.24 17.49
C ARG A 70 7.00 29.30 17.16
N ILE A 71 6.23 28.38 17.71
CA ILE A 71 4.78 28.37 17.62
C ILE A 71 4.24 28.81 18.99
N TYR A 72 3.50 29.92 19.01
CA TYR A 72 2.92 30.46 20.23
C TYR A 72 1.51 29.93 20.42
N GLY A 73 1.24 29.37 21.60
CA GLY A 73 -0.06 28.81 21.91
C GLY A 73 -0.27 27.38 21.40
N GLU A 74 -1.46 26.87 21.63
CA GLU A 74 -1.88 25.52 21.22
C GLU A 74 -2.62 25.61 19.88
N ILE A 75 -2.13 24.89 18.88
CA ILE A 75 -2.83 24.74 17.60
C ILE A 75 -3.70 23.48 17.67
N ARG A 76 -4.97 23.61 17.35
CA ARG A 76 -5.98 22.55 17.48
C ARG A 76 -6.46 22.00 16.15
N GLU A 77 -6.23 22.74 15.07
CA GLU A 77 -6.67 22.38 13.71
C GLU A 77 -5.46 22.18 12.80
N PHE A 78 -5.46 21.10 12.05
CA PHE A 78 -4.37 20.77 11.12
C PHE A 78 -4.20 21.85 10.03
N ALA A 79 -5.30 22.47 9.62
CA ALA A 79 -5.29 23.57 8.67
C ALA A 79 -4.36 24.73 9.11
N GLN A 80 -4.36 25.09 10.39
CA GLN A 80 -3.50 26.14 10.95
C GLN A 80 -2.02 25.71 10.91
N LEU A 81 -1.72 24.44 11.23
CA LEU A 81 -0.35 23.90 11.10
C LEU A 81 0.12 23.88 9.65
N PHE A 82 -0.73 23.44 8.74
CA PHE A 82 -0.38 23.38 7.32
C PHE A 82 -0.17 24.78 6.73
N GLU A 83 -1.00 25.75 7.09
CA GLU A 83 -0.82 27.14 6.66
C GLU A 83 0.50 27.74 7.17
N LEU A 84 0.84 27.51 8.44
CA LEU A 84 2.12 27.93 9.03
C LEU A 84 3.31 27.31 8.28
N LEU A 85 3.24 26.02 7.93
CA LEU A 85 4.27 25.35 7.14
C LEU A 85 4.40 25.95 5.73
N MET A 86 3.28 26.26 5.07
CA MET A 86 3.28 26.90 3.77
C MET A 86 3.88 28.33 3.82
N GLN A 87 3.54 29.13 4.83
CA GLN A 87 4.12 30.45 5.06
C GLN A 87 5.63 30.38 5.36
N HIS A 88 6.07 29.41 6.19
CA HIS A 88 7.49 29.22 6.47
C HIS A 88 8.26 28.83 5.20
N SER A 89 7.67 28.01 4.36
CA SER A 89 8.29 27.56 3.10
C SER A 89 8.51 28.66 2.05
N GLN A 90 7.90 29.83 2.21
CA GLN A 90 8.22 30.99 1.36
C GLN A 90 9.64 31.52 1.60
N LYS A 91 10.17 31.32 2.83
CA LYS A 91 11.50 31.76 3.24
C LYS A 91 12.55 30.67 3.11
N GLU A 92 12.23 29.46 3.58
CA GLU A 92 13.15 28.33 3.63
C GLU A 92 12.56 27.09 2.96
N ASN A 93 13.38 26.42 2.13
CA ASN A 93 13.00 25.15 1.51
C ASN A 93 13.12 23.99 2.51
N PHE A 94 12.11 23.16 2.57
CA PHE A 94 12.13 21.88 3.30
C PHE A 94 11.17 20.88 2.67
N THR A 95 11.26 19.61 3.10
CA THR A 95 10.31 18.58 2.70
C THR A 95 9.31 18.33 3.83
N LEU A 96 8.01 18.30 3.50
CA LEU A 96 6.94 17.84 4.35
C LEU A 96 6.45 16.48 3.85
N ILE A 97 6.54 15.45 4.68
CA ILE A 97 6.01 14.12 4.40
C ILE A 97 4.83 13.86 5.32
N ILE A 98 3.67 13.53 4.76
CA ILE A 98 2.50 13.07 5.50
C ILE A 98 2.21 11.62 5.11
N ASP A 99 2.46 10.71 6.05
CA ASP A 99 2.21 9.28 5.88
C ASP A 99 0.83 8.89 6.41
N GLU A 100 0.19 7.89 5.77
CA GLU A 100 -1.19 7.47 5.99
C GLU A 100 -2.20 8.62 5.82
N PHE A 101 -2.00 9.44 4.80
CA PHE A 101 -2.79 10.66 4.51
C PHE A 101 -4.30 10.41 4.47
N GLN A 102 -4.73 9.25 3.98
CA GLN A 102 -6.16 8.89 3.91
C GLN A 102 -6.84 8.84 5.29
N GLU A 103 -6.09 8.70 6.38
CA GLU A 103 -6.65 8.66 7.73
C GLU A 103 -7.32 9.99 8.13
N PHE A 104 -6.94 11.11 7.50
CA PHE A 104 -7.61 12.39 7.70
C PHE A 104 -9.11 12.34 7.36
N LEU A 105 -9.53 11.50 6.39
CA LEU A 105 -10.95 11.35 6.06
C LEU A 105 -11.80 10.78 7.22
N TYR A 106 -11.18 9.99 8.11
CA TYR A 106 -11.85 9.47 9.31
C TYR A 106 -11.79 10.44 10.48
N ILE A 107 -10.78 11.31 10.53
CA ILE A 107 -10.57 12.24 11.64
C ILE A 107 -11.42 13.50 11.44
N ASN A 108 -11.23 14.15 10.31
CA ASN A 108 -11.95 15.35 9.90
C ASN A 108 -11.87 15.47 8.36
N PRO A 109 -12.92 15.09 7.62
CA PRO A 109 -12.91 15.16 6.16
C PRO A 109 -12.68 16.56 5.59
N SER A 110 -12.94 17.64 6.36
CA SER A 110 -12.72 19.03 5.90
C SER A 110 -11.23 19.35 5.70
N ILE A 111 -10.32 18.62 6.36
CA ILE A 111 -8.87 18.82 6.23
C ILE A 111 -8.43 18.80 4.77
N VAL A 112 -9.01 17.91 3.95
CA VAL A 112 -8.66 17.79 2.52
C VAL A 112 -9.02 19.06 1.75
N SER A 113 -10.17 19.68 2.06
CA SER A 113 -10.60 20.94 1.47
C SER A 113 -9.76 22.12 1.99
N ASP A 114 -9.38 22.08 3.26
CA ASP A 114 -8.51 23.11 3.85
C ASP A 114 -7.11 23.08 3.24
N ILE A 115 -6.54 21.88 3.06
CA ILE A 115 -5.27 21.70 2.34
C ILE A 115 -5.37 22.26 0.93
N GLN A 116 -6.47 21.97 0.22
CA GLN A 116 -6.72 22.54 -1.11
C GLN A 116 -6.65 24.07 -1.08
N ARG A 117 -7.46 24.72 -0.23
CA ARG A 117 -7.57 26.17 -0.11
C ARG A 117 -6.20 26.80 0.19
N ILE A 118 -5.48 26.26 1.16
CA ILE A 118 -4.17 26.77 1.59
C ILE A 118 -3.12 26.53 0.48
N TRP A 119 -3.13 25.35 -0.15
CA TRP A 119 -2.24 25.09 -1.28
C TRP A 119 -2.45 26.07 -2.42
N ASP A 120 -3.70 26.27 -2.84
CA ASP A 120 -4.03 27.19 -3.94
C ASP A 120 -3.62 28.64 -3.61
N GLN A 121 -3.62 29.03 -2.34
CA GLN A 121 -3.20 30.37 -1.89
C GLN A 121 -1.69 30.55 -1.90
N TYR A 122 -0.91 29.55 -1.52
CA TYR A 122 0.52 29.71 -1.24
C TYR A 122 1.47 29.03 -2.23
N HIS A 123 1.02 28.07 -3.03
CA HIS A 123 1.93 27.22 -3.86
C HIS A 123 2.81 28.04 -4.81
N ALA A 124 2.31 29.17 -5.33
CA ALA A 124 3.06 29.98 -6.29
C ALA A 124 4.29 30.69 -5.67
N THR A 125 4.29 30.93 -4.36
CA THR A 125 5.34 31.65 -3.64
C THR A 125 6.15 30.77 -2.69
N SER A 126 5.68 29.55 -2.44
CA SER A 126 6.30 28.60 -1.52
C SER A 126 7.37 27.74 -2.19
N LYS A 127 8.32 27.25 -1.38
CA LYS A 127 9.43 26.38 -1.78
C LYS A 127 9.36 25.06 -0.99
N ILE A 128 8.19 24.44 -0.95
CA ILE A 128 7.96 23.21 -0.20
C ILE A 128 8.00 22.01 -1.14
N ASN A 129 8.66 20.93 -0.71
CA ASN A 129 8.49 19.61 -1.28
C ASN A 129 7.46 18.85 -0.44
N PHE A 130 6.18 18.97 -0.82
CA PHE A 130 5.07 18.38 -0.12
C PHE A 130 4.80 16.97 -0.67
N ILE A 131 4.99 15.94 0.17
CA ILE A 131 4.81 14.54 -0.21
C ILE A 131 3.76 13.93 0.70
N VAL A 132 2.75 13.31 0.11
CA VAL A 132 1.77 12.53 0.85
C VAL A 132 1.81 11.07 0.41
N CYS A 133 1.68 10.16 1.34
CA CYS A 133 1.58 8.74 1.02
C CYS A 133 0.48 8.06 1.83
N GLY A 134 0.01 6.93 1.32
CA GLY A 134 -1.01 6.14 1.97
C GLY A 134 -0.99 4.69 1.50
N SER A 135 -1.50 3.82 2.35
CA SER A 135 -1.51 2.37 2.13
C SER A 135 -2.86 1.83 1.66
N VAL A 136 -3.96 2.56 1.87
CA VAL A 136 -5.30 2.19 1.42
C VAL A 136 -5.51 2.75 0.01
N TYR A 137 -5.33 1.86 -0.98
CA TYR A 137 -5.29 2.25 -2.39
C TYR A 137 -6.56 2.94 -2.88
N SER A 138 -7.72 2.38 -2.55
CA SER A 138 -9.03 2.91 -2.94
C SER A 138 -9.25 4.34 -2.44
N MET A 139 -8.91 4.62 -1.18
CA MET A 139 -9.06 5.94 -0.59
C MET A 139 -8.11 6.96 -1.20
N MET A 140 -6.83 6.59 -1.41
CA MET A 140 -5.85 7.47 -2.06
C MET A 140 -6.25 7.78 -3.50
N LYS A 141 -6.73 6.78 -4.24
CA LYS A 141 -7.26 6.96 -5.59
C LYS A 141 -8.44 7.94 -5.58
N ARG A 142 -9.40 7.77 -4.67
CA ARG A 142 -10.52 8.69 -4.51
C ARG A 142 -10.03 10.12 -4.26
N ILE A 143 -9.19 10.35 -3.25
CA ILE A 143 -8.73 11.70 -2.87
C ILE A 143 -8.05 12.45 -4.03
N PHE A 144 -7.24 11.74 -4.85
CA PHE A 144 -6.37 12.38 -5.85
C PHE A 144 -6.78 12.19 -7.30
N GLU A 145 -7.69 11.25 -7.61
CA GLU A 145 -8.09 10.91 -8.99
C GLU A 145 -9.57 11.18 -9.29
N ASP A 146 -10.43 11.25 -8.28
CA ASP A 146 -11.82 11.64 -8.51
C ASP A 146 -11.91 13.15 -8.75
N ARG A 147 -12.53 13.52 -9.88
CA ARG A 147 -12.71 14.94 -10.29
C ARG A 147 -13.55 15.76 -9.32
N LYS A 148 -14.32 15.11 -8.46
CA LYS A 148 -15.17 15.77 -7.45
C LYS A 148 -14.40 16.08 -6.17
N GLU A 149 -13.25 15.50 -5.97
CA GLU A 149 -12.47 15.67 -4.74
C GLU A 149 -11.58 16.91 -4.79
N PRO A 150 -11.39 17.58 -3.65
CA PRO A 150 -10.71 18.87 -3.59
C PRO A 150 -9.28 18.89 -4.14
N LEU A 151 -8.51 17.82 -3.94
CA LEU A 151 -7.10 17.75 -4.34
C LEU A 151 -6.88 17.27 -5.78
N TYR A 152 -7.96 16.99 -6.52
CA TYR A 152 -7.84 16.65 -7.93
C TYR A 152 -7.12 17.74 -8.73
N GLY A 153 -6.17 17.33 -9.58
CA GLY A 153 -5.43 18.23 -10.49
C GLY A 153 -4.36 19.11 -9.84
N ARG A 154 -4.07 18.95 -8.53
CA ARG A 154 -3.06 19.78 -7.80
C ARG A 154 -1.70 19.12 -7.68
N LEU A 155 -1.57 17.88 -8.11
CA LEU A 155 -0.31 17.16 -8.02
C LEU A 155 0.71 17.62 -9.07
N THR A 156 1.94 17.81 -8.64
CA THR A 156 3.11 18.00 -9.52
C THR A 156 3.66 16.66 -10.00
N ALA A 157 3.65 15.65 -9.12
CA ALA A 157 4.13 14.31 -9.45
C ALA A 157 3.27 13.22 -8.76
N ARG A 158 3.26 12.05 -9.38
CA ARG A 158 2.60 10.86 -8.87
C ARG A 158 3.54 9.67 -8.96
N ILE A 159 3.65 8.93 -7.89
CA ILE A 159 4.45 7.72 -7.79
C ILE A 159 3.54 6.58 -7.35
N SER A 160 3.43 5.56 -8.20
CA SER A 160 2.79 4.29 -7.84
C SER A 160 3.90 3.28 -7.59
N LEU A 161 4.10 2.93 -6.31
CA LEU A 161 5.13 1.97 -5.94
C LEU A 161 4.60 0.56 -6.15
N HIS A 162 5.32 -0.20 -6.97
CA HIS A 162 4.99 -1.57 -7.32
C HIS A 162 5.89 -2.57 -6.58
N PRO A 163 5.45 -3.84 -6.45
CA PRO A 163 6.29 -4.91 -5.97
C PRO A 163 7.57 -5.05 -6.78
N PHE A 164 8.62 -5.58 -6.18
CA PHE A 164 9.86 -5.87 -6.88
C PHE A 164 9.62 -6.83 -8.05
N THR A 165 10.28 -6.54 -9.16
CA THR A 165 10.28 -7.44 -10.33
C THR A 165 11.05 -8.72 -10.01
N THR A 166 10.78 -9.77 -10.77
CA THR A 166 11.51 -11.05 -10.65
C THR A 166 13.02 -10.86 -10.81
N THR A 167 13.47 -9.89 -11.60
CA THR A 167 14.90 -9.54 -11.74
C THR A 167 15.47 -9.07 -10.41
N VAL A 168 14.83 -8.11 -9.75
CA VAL A 168 15.28 -7.58 -8.44
C VAL A 168 15.22 -8.67 -7.35
N ILE A 169 14.16 -9.49 -7.34
CA ILE A 169 14.03 -10.60 -6.39
C ILE A 169 15.17 -11.61 -6.58
N LYS A 170 15.54 -11.89 -7.83
CA LYS A 170 16.67 -12.75 -8.17
C LYS A 170 18.00 -12.18 -7.66
N GLU A 171 18.24 -10.88 -7.84
CA GLU A 171 19.42 -10.21 -7.33
C GLU A 171 19.49 -10.31 -5.80
N ILE A 172 18.40 -9.98 -5.09
CA ILE A 172 18.33 -10.10 -3.63
C ILE A 172 18.62 -11.54 -3.16
N LEU A 173 18.01 -12.54 -3.80
CA LEU A 173 18.23 -13.94 -3.43
C LEU A 173 19.68 -14.38 -3.72
N ALA A 174 20.27 -13.92 -4.82
CA ALA A 174 21.65 -14.20 -5.17
C ALA A 174 22.66 -13.62 -4.17
N ASP A 175 22.39 -12.44 -3.63
CA ASP A 175 23.23 -11.80 -2.61
C ASP A 175 23.24 -12.59 -1.29
N HIS A 176 22.13 -13.24 -0.94
CA HIS A 176 22.00 -13.99 0.32
C HIS A 176 22.33 -15.49 0.16
N ALA A 177 22.04 -16.07 -0.99
CA ALA A 177 22.21 -17.48 -1.30
C ALA A 177 22.65 -17.68 -2.76
N PRO A 178 23.94 -17.51 -3.09
CA PRO A 178 24.43 -17.56 -4.49
C PRO A 178 24.13 -18.84 -5.25
N GLN A 179 23.86 -19.95 -4.53
CA GLN A 179 23.59 -21.26 -5.11
C GLN A 179 22.08 -21.60 -5.14
N PHE A 180 21.19 -20.57 -5.06
CA PHE A 180 19.75 -20.81 -5.13
C PHE A 180 19.34 -21.49 -6.45
N THR A 181 18.27 -22.25 -6.42
CA THR A 181 17.67 -22.91 -7.59
C THR A 181 16.57 -22.05 -8.22
N SER A 182 16.15 -22.39 -9.43
CA SER A 182 14.99 -21.76 -10.07
C SER A 182 13.70 -21.99 -9.28
N GLU A 183 13.60 -23.11 -8.58
CA GLU A 183 12.47 -23.47 -7.71
C GLU A 183 12.43 -22.58 -6.47
N ASP A 184 13.58 -22.28 -5.87
CA ASP A 184 13.68 -21.34 -4.74
C ASP A 184 13.24 -19.94 -5.15
N LEU A 185 13.69 -19.47 -6.32
CA LEU A 185 13.26 -18.17 -6.84
C LEU A 185 11.75 -18.12 -7.12
N LEU A 186 11.20 -19.18 -7.69
CA LEU A 186 9.76 -19.28 -7.94
C LEU A 186 8.99 -19.27 -6.62
N CYS A 187 9.45 -20.02 -5.62
CA CYS A 187 8.86 -20.04 -4.29
C CYS A 187 8.86 -18.65 -3.65
N LEU A 188 10.00 -17.98 -3.64
CA LEU A 188 10.13 -16.61 -3.11
C LEU A 188 9.15 -15.66 -3.78
N TYR A 189 9.03 -15.72 -5.11
CA TYR A 189 8.10 -14.87 -5.87
C TYR A 189 6.64 -15.19 -5.56
N LEU A 190 6.25 -16.46 -5.47
CA LEU A 190 4.87 -16.86 -5.21
C LEU A 190 4.44 -16.55 -3.77
N LEU A 191 5.32 -16.74 -2.80
CA LEU A 191 5.06 -16.43 -1.39
C LEU A 191 4.99 -14.93 -1.10
N THR A 192 5.85 -14.15 -1.74
CA THR A 192 6.01 -12.73 -1.38
C THR A 192 5.30 -11.77 -2.34
N GLY A 193 5.01 -12.20 -3.57
CA GLY A 193 4.52 -11.33 -4.63
C GLY A 193 5.47 -10.17 -4.95
N GLY A 194 6.74 -10.24 -4.51
CA GLY A 194 7.72 -9.16 -4.66
C GLY A 194 7.57 -8.03 -3.63
N VAL A 195 6.76 -8.22 -2.59
CA VAL A 195 6.60 -7.21 -1.52
C VAL A 195 7.84 -7.16 -0.64
N ALA A 196 8.47 -5.99 -0.54
CA ALA A 196 9.74 -5.78 0.14
C ALA A 196 9.78 -6.37 1.56
N LYS A 197 8.78 -6.10 2.40
CA LYS A 197 8.73 -6.60 3.79
C LYS A 197 8.72 -8.12 3.88
N TYR A 198 8.02 -8.82 2.98
CA TYR A 198 7.95 -10.28 3.03
C TYR A 198 9.28 -10.91 2.61
N ILE A 199 9.93 -10.31 1.60
CA ILE A 199 11.26 -10.73 1.19
C ILE A 199 12.25 -10.52 2.34
N THR A 200 12.23 -9.33 2.98
CA THR A 200 13.08 -9.04 4.14
C THR A 200 12.90 -10.06 5.25
N LEU A 201 11.65 -10.41 5.60
CA LEU A 201 11.37 -11.41 6.66
C LEU A 201 12.00 -12.77 6.35
N LEU A 202 11.89 -13.24 5.10
CA LEU A 202 12.50 -14.51 4.69
C LEU A 202 14.02 -14.44 4.69
N MET A 203 14.61 -13.33 4.23
CA MET A 203 16.07 -13.14 4.22
C MET A 203 16.64 -13.05 5.64
N GLU A 204 16.01 -12.29 6.54
CA GLU A 204 16.39 -12.19 7.97
C GLU A 204 16.30 -13.55 8.68
N ALA A 205 15.27 -14.35 8.35
CA ALA A 205 15.11 -15.72 8.86
C ALA A 205 16.06 -16.74 8.22
N LYS A 206 16.90 -16.32 7.25
CA LYS A 206 17.76 -17.20 6.46
C LYS A 206 17.00 -18.34 5.74
N ALA A 207 15.74 -18.10 5.40
CA ALA A 207 14.90 -19.00 4.65
C ALA A 207 15.17 -18.82 3.15
N PHE A 208 16.19 -19.44 2.61
CA PHE A 208 16.70 -19.19 1.27
C PHE A 208 16.28 -20.24 0.24
N ASN A 209 15.77 -21.38 0.68
CA ASN A 209 15.26 -22.43 -0.19
C ASN A 209 13.76 -22.66 0.01
N LYS A 210 13.13 -23.34 -0.96
CA LYS A 210 11.69 -23.59 -0.99
C LYS A 210 11.15 -24.12 0.35
N THR A 211 11.73 -25.19 0.88
CA THR A 211 11.27 -25.83 2.13
C THR A 211 11.35 -24.84 3.29
N ALA A 212 12.49 -24.19 3.49
CA ALA A 212 12.67 -23.22 4.57
C ALA A 212 11.73 -22.01 4.45
N MET A 213 11.44 -21.54 3.22
CA MET A 213 10.48 -20.45 2.99
C MET A 213 9.05 -20.85 3.35
N ILE A 214 8.61 -22.05 2.95
CA ILE A 214 7.28 -22.58 3.28
C ILE A 214 7.17 -22.82 4.79
N ASP A 215 8.15 -23.43 5.41
CA ASP A 215 8.21 -23.66 6.85
C ASP A 215 8.08 -22.34 7.64
N TYR A 216 8.88 -21.34 7.26
CA TYR A 216 8.81 -20.03 7.91
C TYR A 216 7.43 -19.35 7.72
N ALA A 217 6.90 -19.36 6.49
CA ALA A 217 5.64 -18.69 6.19
C ALA A 217 4.45 -19.31 6.94
N LEU A 218 4.49 -20.64 7.19
CA LEU A 218 3.42 -21.38 7.83
C LEU A 218 3.70 -21.74 9.29
N SER A 219 4.87 -21.34 9.84
CA SER A 219 5.21 -21.55 11.26
C SER A 219 4.25 -20.82 12.19
N GLU A 220 4.12 -21.32 13.41
CA GLU A 220 3.34 -20.65 14.46
C GLU A 220 3.87 -19.24 14.72
N GLY A 221 2.97 -18.25 14.78
CA GLY A 221 3.33 -16.85 14.97
C GLY A 221 3.90 -16.15 13.73
N SER A 222 3.98 -16.81 12.58
CA SER A 222 4.42 -16.17 11.34
C SER A 222 3.48 -15.03 10.93
N PRO A 223 4.04 -13.84 10.60
CA PRO A 223 3.23 -12.72 10.10
C PRO A 223 2.45 -13.04 8.81
N PHE A 224 2.87 -14.04 8.04
CA PHE A 224 2.19 -14.44 6.81
C PHE A 224 0.79 -15.00 7.07
N LEU A 225 0.54 -15.58 8.25
CA LEU A 225 -0.73 -16.21 8.58
C LEU A 225 -1.89 -15.20 8.69
N THR A 226 -1.65 -14.03 9.26
CA THR A 226 -2.69 -13.02 9.50
C THR A 226 -2.69 -11.90 8.46
N GLU A 227 -1.59 -11.69 7.77
CA GLU A 227 -1.35 -10.53 6.91
C GLU A 227 -2.40 -10.31 5.83
N GLY A 228 -2.83 -11.38 5.15
CA GLY A 228 -3.86 -11.26 4.11
C GLY A 228 -5.18 -10.70 4.66
N LYS A 229 -5.57 -11.13 5.86
CA LYS A 229 -6.75 -10.64 6.55
C LYS A 229 -6.59 -9.18 6.96
N ASP A 230 -5.49 -8.85 7.65
CA ASP A 230 -5.24 -7.51 8.20
C ASP A 230 -5.18 -6.43 7.10
N MET A 231 -4.58 -6.77 5.96
CA MET A 231 -4.49 -5.88 4.82
C MET A 231 -5.86 -5.60 4.20
N LEU A 232 -6.66 -6.64 3.99
CA LEU A 232 -7.92 -6.53 3.24
C LEU A 232 -9.08 -5.99 4.08
N ILE A 233 -9.09 -6.20 5.40
CA ILE A 233 -10.08 -5.59 6.28
C ILE A 233 -9.99 -4.05 6.21
N SER A 234 -8.80 -3.50 6.11
CA SER A 234 -8.59 -2.05 5.98
C SER A 234 -9.17 -1.49 4.68
N GLU A 235 -9.17 -2.28 3.59
CA GLU A 235 -9.73 -1.89 2.29
C GLU A 235 -11.26 -2.06 2.24
N PHE A 236 -11.79 -3.19 2.71
CA PHE A 236 -13.19 -3.56 2.50
C PHE A 236 -14.15 -3.09 3.59
N GLY A 237 -13.64 -2.73 4.76
CA GLY A 237 -14.46 -2.34 5.89
C GLY A 237 -15.48 -3.43 6.27
N LYS A 238 -16.78 -3.06 6.39
CA LYS A 238 -17.85 -3.98 6.84
C LYS A 238 -18.20 -5.07 5.83
N ASP A 239 -17.94 -4.86 4.55
CA ASP A 239 -18.32 -5.79 3.47
C ASP A 239 -17.28 -6.89 3.21
N TYR A 240 -16.25 -6.99 4.06
CA TYR A 240 -15.11 -7.88 3.87
C TYR A 240 -15.52 -9.34 3.59
N ALA A 241 -16.56 -9.87 4.24
CA ALA A 241 -16.97 -11.28 4.11
C ALA A 241 -17.34 -11.67 2.66
N ASN A 242 -18.05 -10.79 1.93
CA ASN A 242 -18.41 -11.03 0.53
C ASN A 242 -17.16 -11.03 -0.37
N TYR A 243 -16.29 -10.06 -0.18
CA TYR A 243 -15.04 -9.95 -0.95
C TYR A 243 -14.10 -11.12 -0.69
N PHE A 244 -13.95 -11.56 0.57
CA PHE A 244 -13.15 -12.72 0.94
C PHE A 244 -13.65 -13.99 0.27
N SER A 245 -14.97 -14.23 0.26
CA SER A 245 -15.57 -15.39 -0.40
C SER A 245 -15.26 -15.39 -1.91
N ILE A 246 -15.37 -14.23 -2.57
CA ILE A 246 -15.09 -14.11 -4.00
C ILE A 246 -13.61 -14.35 -4.28
N LEU A 247 -12.70 -13.75 -3.50
CA LEU A 247 -11.25 -13.89 -3.68
C LEU A 247 -10.78 -15.32 -3.43
N SER A 248 -11.36 -16.02 -2.44
CA SER A 248 -11.09 -17.45 -2.17
C SER A 248 -11.48 -18.30 -3.36
N LEU A 249 -12.69 -18.13 -3.90
CA LEU A 249 -13.16 -18.87 -5.07
C LEU A 249 -12.27 -18.64 -6.30
N ILE A 250 -11.83 -17.39 -6.53
CA ILE A 250 -10.90 -17.08 -7.62
C ILE A 250 -9.56 -17.78 -7.40
N ALA A 251 -9.03 -17.80 -6.18
CA ALA A 251 -7.79 -18.49 -5.83
C ALA A 251 -7.90 -20.02 -6.02
N GLU A 252 -9.08 -20.59 -5.80
CA GLU A 252 -9.40 -22.00 -6.03
C GLU A 252 -9.66 -22.34 -7.52
N GLY A 253 -9.58 -21.37 -8.42
CA GLY A 253 -9.76 -21.56 -9.85
C GLY A 253 -11.18 -21.35 -10.39
N LYS A 254 -12.13 -20.86 -9.58
CA LYS A 254 -13.46 -20.42 -10.04
C LYS A 254 -13.34 -19.01 -10.61
N THR A 255 -13.03 -18.92 -11.89
CA THR A 255 -12.58 -17.68 -12.51
C THR A 255 -13.63 -16.94 -13.31
N THR A 256 -14.82 -17.50 -13.50
CA THR A 256 -15.92 -16.83 -14.20
C THR A 256 -16.98 -16.30 -13.23
N GLN A 257 -17.58 -15.16 -13.53
CA GLN A 257 -18.67 -14.62 -12.72
C GLN A 257 -19.79 -15.65 -12.50
N ARG A 258 -20.14 -16.42 -13.54
CA ARG A 258 -21.23 -17.41 -13.45
C ARG A 258 -20.92 -18.52 -12.44
N GLU A 259 -19.70 -19.03 -12.39
CA GLU A 259 -19.28 -20.01 -11.39
C GLU A 259 -19.37 -19.43 -9.98
N ILE A 260 -18.87 -18.21 -9.79
CA ILE A 260 -18.89 -17.51 -8.51
C ILE A 260 -20.31 -17.24 -8.04
N ASP A 261 -21.16 -16.68 -8.93
CA ASP A 261 -22.59 -16.41 -8.65
C ASP A 261 -23.32 -17.69 -8.24
N SER A 262 -23.06 -18.80 -8.90
CA SER A 262 -23.68 -20.08 -8.62
C SER A 262 -23.32 -20.64 -7.23
N ILE A 263 -22.09 -20.43 -6.80
CA ILE A 263 -21.61 -20.94 -5.49
C ILE A 263 -22.08 -20.02 -4.34
N ILE A 264 -21.98 -18.70 -4.53
CA ILE A 264 -22.38 -17.72 -3.51
C ILE A 264 -23.93 -17.55 -3.46
N ASN A 265 -24.63 -18.04 -4.47
CA ASN A 265 -26.07 -17.85 -4.65
C ASN A 265 -26.51 -16.37 -4.67
N LYS A 266 -25.69 -15.50 -5.29
CA LYS A 266 -25.88 -14.06 -5.36
C LYS A 266 -25.20 -13.50 -6.61
N ASN A 267 -25.77 -12.42 -7.19
CA ASN A 267 -25.08 -11.70 -8.26
C ASN A 267 -23.85 -10.96 -7.70
N THR A 268 -22.66 -11.32 -8.16
CA THR A 268 -21.39 -10.76 -7.70
C THR A 268 -20.80 -9.71 -8.63
N GLY A 269 -21.52 -9.31 -9.69
CA GLY A 269 -20.99 -8.41 -10.72
C GLY A 269 -20.46 -7.08 -10.19
N SER A 270 -21.17 -6.45 -9.23
CA SER A 270 -20.72 -5.20 -8.58
C SER A 270 -19.47 -5.40 -7.74
N TYR A 271 -19.41 -6.50 -6.98
CA TYR A 271 -18.23 -6.84 -6.18
C TYR A 271 -16.99 -7.09 -7.05
N LEU A 272 -17.15 -7.80 -8.16
CA LEU A 272 -16.08 -8.05 -9.12
C LEU A 272 -15.60 -6.76 -9.80
N ALA A 273 -16.52 -5.85 -10.12
CA ALA A 273 -16.18 -4.53 -10.65
C ALA A 273 -15.37 -3.72 -9.64
N ASN A 274 -15.82 -3.66 -8.37
CA ASN A 274 -15.09 -2.95 -7.33
C ASN A 274 -13.70 -3.57 -7.06
N LEU A 275 -13.60 -4.91 -7.04
CA LEU A 275 -12.31 -5.60 -6.87
C LEU A 275 -11.31 -5.27 -7.99
N GLU A 276 -11.80 -5.04 -9.22
CA GLU A 276 -10.97 -4.65 -10.36
C GLU A 276 -10.68 -3.14 -10.38
N ASP A 277 -11.72 -2.31 -10.36
CA ASP A 277 -11.62 -0.88 -10.67
C ASP A 277 -11.23 -0.04 -9.45
N GLU A 278 -11.74 -0.38 -8.27
CA GLU A 278 -11.52 0.38 -7.04
C GLU A 278 -10.33 -0.16 -6.24
N TYR A 279 -10.31 -1.48 -5.98
CA TYR A 279 -9.29 -2.11 -5.14
C TYR A 279 -8.06 -2.59 -5.90
N SER A 280 -8.14 -2.77 -7.23
CA SER A 280 -7.07 -3.29 -8.08
C SER A 280 -6.49 -4.64 -7.61
N LEU A 281 -7.34 -5.50 -7.04
CA LEU A 281 -6.94 -6.81 -6.51
C LEU A 281 -7.08 -7.94 -7.53
N ILE A 282 -8.00 -7.78 -8.49
CA ILE A 282 -8.20 -8.73 -9.58
C ILE A 282 -8.06 -8.04 -10.92
N LYS A 283 -7.85 -8.82 -11.95
CA LYS A 283 -7.88 -8.37 -13.35
C LYS A 283 -8.76 -9.27 -14.20
N LYS A 284 -9.45 -8.68 -15.16
CA LYS A 284 -10.13 -9.40 -16.22
C LYS A 284 -9.13 -9.87 -17.28
N VAL A 285 -9.15 -11.15 -17.56
CA VAL A 285 -8.40 -11.76 -18.66
C VAL A 285 -9.39 -12.26 -19.70
N LYS A 286 -9.18 -11.90 -20.95
CA LYS A 286 -9.98 -12.35 -22.08
C LYS A 286 -9.07 -13.02 -23.11
N PRO A 287 -9.57 -14.03 -23.84
CA PRO A 287 -8.83 -14.56 -24.99
C PRO A 287 -8.53 -13.46 -25.99
N MET A 288 -7.37 -13.55 -26.64
CA MET A 288 -7.01 -12.66 -27.74
C MET A 288 -8.11 -12.75 -28.81
N PHE A 289 -8.55 -11.61 -29.35
CA PHE A 289 -9.66 -11.50 -30.31
C PHE A 289 -11.08 -11.77 -29.74
N ALA A 290 -11.26 -11.92 -28.44
CA ALA A 290 -12.60 -12.03 -27.85
C ALA A 290 -13.38 -10.72 -28.01
N LYS A 291 -14.67 -10.82 -28.35
CA LYS A 291 -15.57 -9.65 -28.40
C LYS A 291 -15.65 -8.99 -27.01
N PRO A 292 -15.89 -7.66 -26.91
CA PRO A 292 -15.99 -6.93 -25.66
C PRO A 292 -16.91 -7.60 -24.62
N ASN A 293 -18.05 -8.13 -25.05
CA ASN A 293 -19.06 -8.81 -24.22
C ASN A 293 -18.90 -10.34 -24.18
N SER A 294 -17.72 -10.86 -24.47
CA SER A 294 -17.47 -12.32 -24.49
C SER A 294 -17.69 -12.91 -23.09
N ARG A 295 -18.44 -14.02 -23.05
CA ARG A 295 -18.62 -14.86 -21.84
C ARG A 295 -17.34 -15.59 -21.43
N ALA A 296 -16.26 -15.52 -22.21
CA ALA A 296 -14.96 -16.08 -21.94
C ALA A 296 -14.08 -15.23 -21.01
N THR A 297 -14.65 -14.18 -20.39
CA THR A 297 -13.96 -13.37 -19.38
C THR A 297 -13.64 -14.21 -18.15
N ARG A 298 -12.38 -14.13 -17.72
CA ARG A 298 -11.88 -14.77 -16.52
C ARG A 298 -11.34 -13.71 -15.55
N TYR A 299 -11.49 -13.96 -14.27
CA TYR A 299 -10.93 -13.13 -13.21
C TYR A 299 -9.71 -13.81 -12.61
N CYS A 300 -8.63 -13.06 -12.42
CA CYS A 300 -7.40 -13.55 -11.82
C CYS A 300 -6.96 -12.60 -10.71
N LEU A 301 -6.50 -13.14 -9.58
CA LEU A 301 -5.82 -12.36 -8.56
C LEU A 301 -4.54 -11.75 -9.13
N GLN A 302 -4.32 -10.46 -8.91
CA GLN A 302 -3.13 -9.77 -9.38
C GLN A 302 -1.92 -10.03 -8.47
N ASP A 303 -2.18 -10.29 -7.21
CA ASP A 303 -1.20 -10.40 -6.16
C ASP A 303 -0.91 -11.87 -5.84
N ASN A 304 0.35 -12.29 -6.00
CA ASN A 304 0.74 -13.68 -5.76
C ASN A 304 0.68 -14.06 -4.27
N PHE A 305 1.06 -13.13 -3.35
CA PHE A 305 0.91 -13.39 -1.92
C PHE A 305 -0.55 -13.64 -1.56
N LEU A 306 -1.48 -12.81 -2.04
CA LEU A 306 -2.91 -13.02 -1.79
C LEU A 306 -3.42 -14.30 -2.44
N ARG A 307 -2.91 -14.65 -3.63
CA ARG A 307 -3.25 -15.92 -4.27
C ARG A 307 -2.83 -17.10 -3.40
N PHE A 308 -1.59 -17.09 -2.89
CA PHE A 308 -1.09 -18.08 -1.95
C PHE A 308 -1.93 -18.11 -0.67
N TRP A 309 -2.20 -16.95 -0.09
CA TRP A 309 -2.93 -16.79 1.17
C TRP A 309 -4.35 -17.33 1.08
N PHE A 310 -5.11 -16.97 0.05
CA PHE A 310 -6.48 -17.46 -0.17
C PHE A 310 -6.54 -18.92 -0.59
N ARG A 311 -5.53 -19.43 -1.26
CA ARG A 311 -5.49 -20.85 -1.68
C ARG A 311 -5.12 -21.77 -0.54
N PHE A 312 -4.19 -21.39 0.31
CA PHE A 312 -3.59 -22.31 1.28
C PHE A 312 -3.85 -21.93 2.74
N ILE A 313 -3.77 -20.66 3.12
CA ILE A 313 -3.86 -20.22 4.52
C ILE A 313 -5.33 -20.02 4.94
N PHE A 314 -6.06 -19.20 4.22
CA PHE A 314 -7.43 -18.83 4.59
C PHE A 314 -8.39 -20.03 4.72
N PRO A 315 -8.43 -21.03 3.81
CA PRO A 315 -9.30 -22.19 3.93
C PRO A 315 -8.90 -23.14 5.07
N ASN A 316 -7.66 -23.08 5.52
CA ASN A 316 -7.09 -23.98 6.52
C ASN A 316 -6.91 -23.33 7.90
N ASN A 317 -7.57 -22.20 8.17
CA ASN A 317 -7.47 -21.51 9.47
C ASN A 317 -7.75 -22.41 10.68
N ALA A 318 -8.71 -23.35 10.57
CA ALA A 318 -9.01 -24.29 11.65
C ALA A 318 -7.82 -25.21 11.97
N VAL A 319 -7.05 -25.64 10.96
CA VAL A 319 -5.84 -26.46 11.13
C VAL A 319 -4.75 -25.67 11.84
N LEU A 320 -4.60 -24.38 11.48
CA LEU A 320 -3.65 -23.45 12.10
C LEU A 320 -4.02 -23.15 13.55
N GLU A 321 -5.30 -22.89 13.85
CA GLU A 321 -5.78 -22.67 15.21
C GLU A 321 -5.60 -23.87 16.12
N MET A 322 -5.57 -25.08 15.56
CA MET A 322 -5.26 -26.33 16.29
C MET A 322 -3.76 -26.57 16.51
N GLY A 323 -2.88 -25.67 16.04
CA GLY A 323 -1.42 -25.83 16.11
C GLY A 323 -0.88 -26.96 15.23
N LYS A 324 -1.65 -27.41 14.22
CA LYS A 324 -1.26 -28.51 13.32
C LYS A 324 -0.60 -28.00 12.03
N ASN A 325 0.26 -27.00 12.13
CA ASN A 325 0.90 -26.32 11.01
C ASN A 325 1.65 -27.29 10.09
N HIS A 326 2.25 -28.36 10.64
CA HIS A 326 2.96 -29.39 9.88
C HIS A 326 2.09 -30.05 8.79
N LEU A 327 0.78 -30.26 9.06
CA LEU A 327 -0.14 -30.83 8.06
C LEU A 327 -0.36 -29.87 6.88
N LEU A 328 -0.41 -28.57 7.18
CA LEU A 328 -0.54 -27.56 6.13
C LEU A 328 0.76 -27.42 5.33
N ILE A 329 1.92 -27.50 5.98
CA ILE A 329 3.23 -27.48 5.31
C ILE A 329 3.31 -28.63 4.30
N GLU A 330 3.05 -29.89 4.73
CA GLU A 330 3.03 -31.05 3.84
C GLU A 330 2.03 -30.90 2.68
N TYR A 331 0.85 -30.32 2.96
CA TYR A 331 -0.15 -30.08 1.93
C TYR A 331 0.32 -29.04 0.91
N VAL A 332 0.93 -27.93 1.36
CA VAL A 332 1.47 -26.88 0.49
C VAL A 332 2.62 -27.40 -0.35
N GLU A 333 3.57 -28.13 0.22
CA GLU A 333 4.70 -28.72 -0.52
C GLU A 333 4.25 -29.63 -1.68
N LYS A 334 3.15 -30.36 -1.49
CA LYS A 334 2.59 -31.26 -2.51
C LYS A 334 1.75 -30.55 -3.57
N ASN A 335 1.17 -29.39 -3.26
CA ASN A 335 0.19 -28.70 -4.10
C ASN A 335 0.61 -27.27 -4.51
N TYR A 336 1.87 -26.96 -4.29
CA TYR A 336 2.42 -25.64 -4.48
C TYR A 336 2.48 -25.21 -5.96
N GLU A 337 2.61 -26.12 -6.91
CA GLU A 337 2.69 -25.89 -8.36
C GLU A 337 1.30 -25.49 -8.97
#